data_88c26a097c1af8bf65ec7dad3d72e855
#
_entry.id   88c26a097c1af8bf65ec7dad3d72e855
#
_cell.length_a   1.000
_cell.length_b   1.000
_cell.length_c   1.000
_cell.angle_alpha   90.00
_cell.angle_beta   90.00
_cell.angle_gamma   90.00
#
_symmetry.space_group_name_H-M   'P 1'
#
loop_
_entity.id
_entity.type
_entity.pdbx_description
1 polymer ?
#
loop_
_entity_poly.entity_id
_entity_poly.type
_entity_poly.pdbx_seq_one_letter_code
_entity_poly.pdbx_strand_id
1 'polypeptide(L)'
;PKGSFNRPHTHRVENYNKSYSGVLYLKVPSNSGDIVFMDPLQLNHYKKVNVKQKDILLFNDIIPHYVEPNQSNEDRISIAFNYV
;
A
#
# COMPACT_ATOMS: atom_id res chain seq x y z
N PRO A 1 -3.48 -13.43 1.94
CA PRO A 1 -4.58 -14.39 1.78
C PRO A 1 -5.61 -13.89 0.77
N LYS A 2 -6.28 -14.80 0.13
CA LYS A 2 -7.31 -14.48 -0.83
C LYS A 2 -8.45 -13.73 -0.15
N GLY A 3 -8.91 -12.64 -0.78
CA GLY A 3 -10.01 -11.84 -0.24
C GLY A 3 -9.63 -10.86 0.85
N SER A 4 -8.38 -10.90 1.31
CA SER A 4 -7.92 -9.98 2.36
C SER A 4 -7.61 -8.60 1.79
N PHE A 5 -7.87 -7.58 2.57
CA PHE A 5 -7.46 -6.22 2.24
C PHE A 5 -7.30 -5.40 3.50
N ASN A 6 -6.56 -4.30 3.38
CA ASN A 6 -6.41 -3.33 4.45
C ASN A 6 -7.38 -2.17 4.21
N ARG A 7 -8.01 -1.69 5.27
CA ARG A 7 -8.86 -0.51 5.20
C ARG A 7 -8.01 0.73 4.95
N PRO A 8 -8.59 1.79 4.35
CA PRO A 8 -7.86 3.05 4.23
C PRO A 8 -7.38 3.52 5.59
N HIS A 9 -6.12 3.93 5.65
CA HIS A 9 -5.56 4.40 6.90
C HIS A 9 -4.43 5.38 6.63
N THR A 10 -4.09 6.14 7.66
CA THR A 10 -2.96 7.07 7.64
C THR A 10 -2.13 6.83 8.89
N HIS A 11 -0.83 6.64 8.70
CA HIS A 11 0.09 6.53 9.81
C HIS A 11 0.57 7.92 10.20
N ARG A 12 0.42 8.26 11.47
CA ARG A 12 0.84 9.56 11.96
C ARG A 12 1.95 9.42 12.98
N VAL A 13 2.92 10.30 12.86
CA VAL A 13 3.95 10.52 13.87
C VAL A 13 4.07 12.01 14.10
N GLU A 14 4.70 12.39 15.20
CA GLU A 14 4.82 13.79 15.60
C GLU A 14 5.47 14.65 14.53
N ASN A 15 6.46 14.13 13.82
CA ASN A 15 7.15 14.83 12.73
C ASN A 15 6.76 14.25 11.38
N TYR A 16 5.48 14.20 11.11
CA TYR A 16 4.93 13.52 9.94
C TYR A 16 5.53 13.99 8.60
N ASN A 17 6.01 15.24 8.51
CA ASN A 17 6.60 15.75 7.28
C ASN A 17 7.83 14.98 6.84
N LYS A 18 8.45 14.25 7.77
CA LYS A 18 9.67 13.49 7.52
C LYS A 18 9.44 11.98 7.64
N SER A 19 8.17 11.57 7.73
CA SER A 19 7.83 10.16 7.90
C SER A 19 7.40 9.55 6.60
N TYR A 20 7.95 8.39 6.32
CA TYR A 20 7.66 7.63 5.12
C TYR A 20 7.35 6.19 5.46
N SER A 21 6.52 5.59 4.64
CA SER A 21 6.28 4.16 4.65
C SER A 21 6.90 3.53 3.43
N GLY A 22 7.33 2.30 3.58
CA GLY A 22 7.83 1.52 2.48
C GLY A 22 7.25 0.11 2.52
N VAL A 23 7.16 -0.51 1.36
CA VAL A 23 6.72 -1.90 1.24
C VAL A 23 7.64 -2.60 0.26
N LEU A 24 8.23 -3.70 0.71
CA LEU A 24 9.00 -4.59 -0.14
C LEU A 24 8.11 -5.78 -0.52
N TYR A 25 7.92 -6.00 -1.81
CA TYR A 25 7.04 -7.05 -2.32
C TYR A 25 7.85 -8.30 -2.62
N LEU A 26 7.64 -9.36 -1.83
CA LEU A 26 8.35 -10.62 -1.96
C LEU A 26 7.65 -11.60 -2.89
N LYS A 27 6.32 -11.62 -2.85
CA LYS A 27 5.51 -12.47 -3.72
C LYS A 27 4.25 -11.73 -4.13
N VAL A 28 4.05 -11.55 -5.43
CA VAL A 28 2.91 -10.82 -5.97
C VAL A 28 2.28 -11.67 -7.08
N PRO A 29 1.33 -12.54 -6.74
CA PRO A 29 0.62 -13.32 -7.74
C PRO A 29 -0.21 -12.41 -8.65
N SER A 30 -0.49 -12.86 -9.87
CA SER A 30 -1.43 -12.17 -10.74
C SER A 30 -2.78 -12.04 -10.03
N ASN A 31 -3.44 -10.90 -10.21
CA ASN A 31 -4.77 -10.65 -9.64
C ASN A 31 -4.78 -10.64 -8.11
N SER A 32 -3.69 -10.24 -7.49
CA SER A 32 -3.60 -10.16 -6.02
C SER A 32 -3.97 -8.80 -5.45
N GLY A 33 -4.43 -7.87 -6.29
CA GLY A 33 -4.85 -6.54 -5.88
C GLY A 33 -3.76 -5.49 -6.02
N ASP A 34 -4.17 -4.25 -6.22
CA ASP A 34 -3.28 -3.11 -6.31
C ASP A 34 -3.32 -2.32 -5.00
N ILE A 35 -2.28 -1.54 -4.75
CA ILE A 35 -2.33 -0.53 -3.71
C ILE A 35 -2.92 0.74 -4.30
N VAL A 36 -3.84 1.36 -3.56
CA VAL A 36 -4.57 2.54 -4.02
C VAL A 36 -4.28 3.70 -3.09
N PHE A 37 -3.79 4.79 -3.66
CA PHE A 37 -3.55 6.03 -2.93
C PHE A 37 -4.66 7.02 -3.22
N MET A 38 -5.15 7.67 -2.18
CA MET A 38 -6.20 8.67 -2.29
C MET A 38 -5.63 10.06 -2.12
N ASP A 39 -6.14 11.02 -2.90
CA ASP A 39 -5.76 12.42 -2.72
C ASP A 39 -6.35 12.90 -1.38
N PRO A 40 -5.53 13.39 -0.44
CA PRO A 40 -6.04 13.84 0.85
C PRO A 40 -6.99 15.03 0.77
N LEU A 41 -6.97 15.77 -0.33
CA LEU A 41 -7.85 16.93 -0.52
C LEU A 41 -9.07 16.60 -1.37
N GLN A 42 -8.99 15.55 -2.19
CA GLN A 42 -10.06 15.13 -3.10
C GLN A 42 -10.18 13.61 -3.05
N LEU A 43 -10.90 13.13 -2.06
CA LEU A 43 -10.94 11.68 -1.77
C LEU A 43 -11.57 10.83 -2.88
N ASN A 44 -12.30 11.43 -3.81
CA ASN A 44 -12.78 10.72 -4.99
C ASN A 44 -11.73 10.65 -6.11
N HIS A 45 -10.57 11.26 -5.92
CA HIS A 45 -9.43 11.12 -6.83
C HIS A 45 -8.43 10.15 -6.22
N TYR A 46 -8.06 9.15 -6.99
CA TYR A 46 -7.16 8.10 -6.49
C TYR A 46 -6.22 7.64 -7.60
N LYS A 47 -5.15 7.00 -7.19
CA LYS A 47 -4.18 6.41 -8.11
C LYS A 47 -3.91 4.96 -7.68
N LYS A 48 -4.12 4.03 -8.59
CA LYS A 48 -3.77 2.63 -8.39
C LYS A 48 -2.34 2.40 -8.84
N VAL A 49 -1.59 1.66 -8.04
CA VAL A 49 -0.22 1.27 -8.37
C VAL A 49 -0.16 -0.23 -8.44
N ASN A 50 0.13 -0.75 -9.61
CA ASN A 50 0.32 -2.19 -9.81
C ASN A 50 1.76 -2.53 -9.47
N VAL A 51 1.96 -3.27 -8.41
CA VAL A 51 3.29 -3.66 -7.94
C VAL A 51 3.65 -5.04 -8.43
N LYS A 52 4.94 -5.30 -8.55
CA LYS A 52 5.48 -6.57 -9.00
C LYS A 52 6.41 -7.13 -7.95
N GLN A 53 6.67 -8.42 -8.04
CA GLN A 53 7.64 -9.09 -7.18
C GLN A 53 9.00 -8.38 -7.26
N LYS A 54 9.61 -8.16 -6.12
CA LYS A 54 10.87 -7.42 -5.91
C LYS A 54 10.75 -5.91 -5.98
N ASP A 55 9.56 -5.35 -6.22
CA ASP A 55 9.38 -3.91 -6.15
C ASP A 55 9.49 -3.43 -4.71
N ILE A 56 9.99 -2.21 -4.56
CA ILE A 56 9.94 -1.46 -3.30
C ILE A 56 9.13 -0.20 -3.57
N LEU A 57 8.10 0.00 -2.79
CA LEU A 57 7.25 1.18 -2.90
C LEU A 57 7.48 2.07 -1.69
N LEU A 58 7.80 3.34 -1.94
CA LEU A 58 8.03 4.32 -0.88
C LEU A 58 7.04 5.45 -1.03
N PHE A 59 6.43 5.88 0.07
CA PHE A 59 5.46 6.97 0.04
C PHE A 59 5.38 7.68 1.39
N ASN A 60 4.85 8.89 1.36
CA ASN A 60 4.68 9.70 2.58
C ASN A 60 3.53 9.13 3.41
N ASP A 61 3.75 8.98 4.71
CA ASP A 61 2.78 8.40 5.64
C ASP A 61 1.43 9.11 5.68
N ILE A 62 1.38 10.40 5.36
CA ILE A 62 0.13 11.15 5.44
C ILE A 62 -0.82 10.87 4.28
N ILE A 63 -0.37 10.15 3.25
CA ILE A 63 -1.23 9.85 2.10
C ILE A 63 -2.14 8.68 2.46
N PRO A 64 -3.48 8.88 2.47
CA PRO A 64 -4.40 7.77 2.72
C PRO A 64 -4.28 6.71 1.62
N HIS A 65 -4.34 5.46 2.01
CA HIS A 65 -4.17 4.37 1.07
C HIS A 65 -4.84 3.10 1.57
N TYR A 66 -5.08 2.18 0.63
CA TYR A 66 -5.55 0.84 0.98
C TYR A 66 -5.07 -0.13 -0.10
N VAL A 67 -5.16 -1.41 0.22
CA VAL A 67 -4.79 -2.49 -0.69
C VAL A 67 -6.06 -3.21 -1.10
N GLU A 68 -6.24 -3.38 -2.40
CA GLU A 68 -7.38 -4.13 -2.92
C GLU A 68 -7.31 -5.60 -2.49
N PRO A 69 -8.46 -6.29 -2.41
CA PRO A 69 -8.47 -7.71 -2.05
C PRO A 69 -7.63 -8.55 -2.99
N ASN A 70 -6.95 -9.56 -2.44
CA ASN A 70 -6.23 -10.54 -3.22
C ASN A 70 -7.23 -11.56 -3.77
N GLN A 71 -7.47 -11.52 -5.07
CA GLN A 71 -8.39 -12.42 -5.75
C GLN A 71 -7.70 -13.65 -6.35
N SER A 72 -6.39 -13.78 -6.15
CA SER A 72 -5.66 -14.95 -6.63
C SER A 72 -5.84 -16.13 -5.68
N ASN A 73 -5.38 -17.30 -6.11
CA ASN A 73 -5.37 -18.51 -5.28
C ASN A 73 -4.09 -18.68 -4.50
N GLU A 74 -3.19 -17.69 -4.54
CA GLU A 74 -1.91 -17.73 -3.88
C GLU A 74 -1.78 -16.58 -2.90
N ASP A 75 -0.93 -16.73 -1.90
CA ASP A 75 -0.67 -15.66 -0.95
C ASP A 75 0.17 -14.56 -1.59
N ARG A 76 -0.18 -13.31 -1.27
CA ARG A 76 0.67 -12.17 -1.53
C ARG A 76 1.50 -11.91 -0.27
N ILE A 77 2.80 -11.78 -0.43
CA ILE A 77 3.73 -11.63 0.69
C ILE A 77 4.51 -10.33 0.53
N SER A 78 4.44 -9.49 1.54
CA SER A 78 5.16 -8.22 1.54
C SER A 78 5.64 -7.89 2.95
N ILE A 79 6.65 -7.02 3.02
CA ILE A 79 7.19 -6.50 4.27
C ILE A 79 6.98 -4.99 4.27
N ALA A 80 6.23 -4.51 5.25
CA ALA A 80 6.02 -3.07 5.43
C ALA A 80 6.97 -2.54 6.48
N PHE A 81 7.47 -1.32 6.27
CA PHE A 81 8.36 -0.67 7.22
C PHE A 81 8.14 0.84 7.21
N ASN A 82 8.52 1.49 8.29
CA ASN A 82 8.44 2.94 8.41
C ASN A 82 9.86 3.48 8.66
N TYR A 83 10.09 4.70 8.18
CA TYR A 83 11.34 5.39 8.46
C TYR A 83 11.11 6.91 8.52
N VAL A 84 12.02 7.57 9.18
CA VAL A 84 11.95 9.02 9.40
C VAL A 84 13.21 9.68 8.88
#